data_c1d6eab97074793c026f524592ac5229
#
_entry.id   c1d6eab97074793c026f524592ac5229
#
_cell.length_a   1.000
_cell.length_b   1.000
_cell.length_c   1.000
_cell.angle_alpha   90.00
_cell.angle_beta   90.00
_cell.angle_gamma   90.00
#
_symmetry.space_group_name_H-M   'P 1'
#
loop_
_entity.id
_entity.type
_entity.pdbx_description
1 polymer ?
#
loop_
_entity_poly.entity_id
_entity_poly.type
_entity_poly.pdbx_seq_one_letter_code
_entity_poly.pdbx_strand_id
1 'polypeptide(L)'
;MIQDLLTRKLISLKRQDSGDTYSIHRLLQHRLLHDLEESPGERQEIFCLAFELIRERLPRPSLDAPNSIKWNVFKEYIPHVLTIQRVYHDALPMIKPFVGLAELFRDGGVHLWQRGLIYDGLRLLNSAEAILDRLECEEDQLRIDIHIATALLIQYFGISHRAESRNRFWKVLQIREKLASQIGPANMTKDDEMTLCNSLADYGNALLQFNNYKEAEPIYQKCHAKYQQWGTEEEIHFEYAKFNHHMAFCRMYHEDFKGAIRLAERAVELVSRQTGQPQLTLRFKFDLACIILQSGDLEKALEVQKQILKARLSLQGNGKMTYFTLQSYYAVGAGYSHLGRLEEAEYVRV
;
A
#
# COMPACT_ATOMS: atom_id res chain seq x y z
N MET A 1 -30.44 20.05 -22.68
CA MET A 1 -30.39 18.76 -21.92
C MET A 1 -29.97 18.95 -20.45
N ILE A 2 -28.72 19.37 -20.11
CA ILE A 2 -28.30 19.55 -18.70
C ILE A 2 -29.22 20.52 -17.95
N GLN A 3 -29.57 21.69 -18.55
CA GLN A 3 -30.48 22.67 -17.93
C GLN A 3 -31.87 22.13 -17.69
N ASP A 4 -32.42 21.29 -18.57
CA ASP A 4 -33.69 20.63 -18.38
C ASP A 4 -33.65 19.60 -17.23
N LEU A 5 -32.59 18.81 -17.12
CA LEU A 5 -32.39 17.90 -16.00
C LEU A 5 -32.23 18.61 -14.65
N LEU A 6 -31.55 19.77 -14.63
CA LEU A 6 -31.45 20.65 -13.46
C LEU A 6 -32.82 21.21 -13.05
N THR A 7 -33.60 21.71 -14.02
CA THR A 7 -34.94 22.23 -13.78
C THR A 7 -35.89 21.19 -13.20
N ARG A 8 -35.79 19.94 -13.68
CA ARG A 8 -36.56 18.79 -13.19
C ARG A 8 -36.01 18.18 -11.89
N LYS A 9 -34.94 18.74 -11.35
CA LYS A 9 -34.24 18.22 -10.13
C LYS A 9 -33.77 16.76 -10.28
N LEU A 10 -33.56 16.29 -11.51
CA LEU A 10 -33.01 14.95 -11.77
C LEU A 10 -31.49 14.93 -11.60
N ILE A 11 -30.86 16.07 -11.75
CA ILE A 11 -29.48 16.32 -11.37
C ILE A 11 -29.41 17.58 -10.51
N SER A 12 -28.40 17.69 -9.67
CA SER A 12 -28.07 18.90 -8.92
C SER A 12 -26.67 19.37 -9.22
N LEU A 13 -26.49 20.69 -9.23
CA LEU A 13 -25.20 21.34 -9.43
C LEU A 13 -24.77 21.98 -8.12
N LYS A 14 -23.60 21.61 -7.64
CA LYS A 14 -22.91 22.28 -6.54
C LYS A 14 -21.69 23.01 -7.08
N ARG A 15 -21.72 24.33 -7.03
CA ARG A 15 -20.59 25.18 -7.40
C ARG A 15 -19.59 25.26 -6.26
N GLN A 16 -18.32 25.08 -6.54
CA GLN A 16 -17.21 25.18 -5.60
C GLN A 16 -16.06 25.94 -6.26
N ASP A 17 -15.17 26.51 -5.46
CA ASP A 17 -13.98 27.20 -5.98
C ASP A 17 -13.06 26.26 -6.78
N SER A 18 -13.10 24.96 -6.50
CA SER A 18 -12.37 23.91 -7.21
C SER A 18 -13.03 23.42 -8.51
N GLY A 19 -14.25 23.87 -8.82
CA GLY A 19 -15.03 23.46 -9.99
C GLY A 19 -16.45 23.04 -9.66
N ASP A 20 -17.24 22.88 -10.71
CA ASP A 20 -18.65 22.48 -10.61
C ASP A 20 -18.80 20.96 -10.41
N THR A 21 -19.60 20.56 -9.43
CA THR A 21 -19.91 19.14 -9.15
C THR A 21 -21.37 18.85 -9.47
N TYR A 22 -21.61 17.88 -10.35
CA TYR A 22 -22.95 17.39 -10.66
C TYR A 22 -23.25 16.12 -9.86
N SER A 23 -24.45 16.07 -9.27
CA SER A 23 -24.97 14.87 -8.62
C SER A 23 -26.24 14.43 -9.33
N ILE A 24 -26.36 13.14 -9.61
CA ILE A 24 -27.50 12.53 -10.28
C ILE A 24 -28.39 11.86 -9.23
N HIS A 25 -29.70 12.07 -9.32
CA HIS A 25 -30.67 11.46 -8.41
C HIS A 25 -30.61 9.93 -8.50
N ARG A 26 -30.65 9.23 -7.36
CA ARG A 26 -30.50 7.76 -7.29
C ARG A 26 -31.50 7.00 -8.17
N LEU A 27 -32.74 7.44 -8.22
CA LEU A 27 -33.76 6.79 -9.08
C LEU A 27 -33.42 6.89 -10.55
N LEU A 28 -32.86 8.04 -10.99
CA LEU A 28 -32.39 8.20 -12.38
C LEU A 28 -31.19 7.30 -12.66
N GLN A 29 -30.24 7.19 -11.71
CA GLN A 29 -29.11 6.26 -11.86
C GLN A 29 -29.60 4.81 -12.01
N HIS A 30 -30.55 4.37 -11.16
CA HIS A 30 -31.13 3.02 -11.24
C HIS A 30 -31.85 2.79 -12.55
N ARG A 31 -32.62 3.76 -13.01
CA ARG A 31 -33.34 3.65 -14.30
C ARG A 31 -32.38 3.52 -15.48
N LEU A 32 -31.37 4.38 -15.54
CA LEU A 32 -30.36 4.32 -16.59
C LEU A 32 -29.58 2.99 -16.60
N LEU A 33 -29.19 2.49 -15.41
CA LEU A 33 -28.51 1.21 -15.30
C LEU A 33 -29.42 0.04 -15.75
N HIS A 34 -30.71 0.08 -15.40
CA HIS A 34 -31.68 -0.92 -15.83
C HIS A 34 -31.89 -0.89 -17.36
N ASP A 35 -32.08 0.30 -17.94
CA ASP A 35 -32.22 0.42 -19.39
C ASP A 35 -31.00 -0.09 -20.15
N LEU A 36 -29.79 0.08 -19.59
CA LEU A 36 -28.54 -0.44 -20.12
C LEU A 36 -28.38 -1.98 -20.00
N GLU A 37 -29.20 -2.65 -19.16
CA GLU A 37 -29.21 -4.12 -19.09
C GLU A 37 -29.74 -4.74 -20.40
N GLU A 38 -30.63 -4.04 -21.09
CA GLU A 38 -31.18 -4.49 -22.38
C GLU A 38 -30.26 -4.21 -23.55
N SER A 39 -29.20 -3.41 -23.36
CA SER A 39 -28.26 -2.97 -24.41
C SER A 39 -26.79 -3.20 -24.00
N PRO A 40 -26.29 -4.46 -23.98
CA PRO A 40 -24.93 -4.77 -23.51
C PRO A 40 -23.81 -4.01 -24.24
N GLY A 41 -23.95 -3.73 -25.53
CA GLY A 41 -22.99 -2.95 -26.33
C GLY A 41 -22.90 -1.50 -25.86
N GLU A 42 -24.03 -0.83 -25.69
CA GLU A 42 -24.10 0.54 -25.17
C GLU A 42 -23.60 0.63 -23.72
N ARG A 43 -23.93 -0.37 -22.91
CA ARG A 43 -23.41 -0.48 -21.54
C ARG A 43 -21.88 -0.54 -21.50
N GLN A 44 -21.28 -1.35 -22.38
CA GLN A 44 -19.82 -1.44 -22.52
C GLN A 44 -19.21 -0.10 -22.94
N GLU A 45 -19.79 0.57 -23.94
CA GLU A 45 -19.29 1.87 -24.42
C GLU A 45 -19.33 2.94 -23.32
N ILE A 46 -20.46 3.07 -22.62
CA ILE A 46 -20.61 4.03 -21.52
C ILE A 46 -19.65 3.71 -20.37
N PHE A 47 -19.45 2.43 -20.06
CA PHE A 47 -18.49 1.99 -19.06
C PHE A 47 -17.06 2.38 -19.45
N CYS A 48 -16.66 2.18 -20.72
CA CYS A 48 -15.35 2.57 -21.20
C CYS A 48 -15.16 4.10 -21.16
N LEU A 49 -16.15 4.90 -21.54
CA LEU A 49 -16.09 6.36 -21.43
C LEU A 49 -15.92 6.81 -19.96
N ALA A 50 -16.67 6.21 -19.03
CA ALA A 50 -16.52 6.52 -17.60
C ALA A 50 -15.13 6.14 -17.07
N PHE A 51 -14.59 4.99 -17.51
CA PHE A 51 -13.23 4.57 -17.21
C PHE A 51 -12.20 5.59 -17.74
N GLU A 52 -12.30 6.01 -18.99
CA GLU A 52 -11.36 6.96 -19.63
C GLU A 52 -11.32 8.31 -18.88
N LEU A 53 -12.49 8.84 -18.50
CA LEU A 53 -12.58 10.08 -17.71
C LEU A 53 -11.85 9.99 -16.37
N ILE A 54 -11.96 8.85 -15.68
CA ILE A 54 -11.26 8.63 -14.42
C ILE A 54 -9.77 8.42 -14.68
N ARG A 55 -9.43 7.62 -15.69
CA ARG A 55 -8.04 7.28 -16.02
C ARG A 55 -7.20 8.50 -16.40
N GLU A 56 -7.80 9.45 -17.11
CA GLU A 56 -7.15 10.72 -17.49
C GLU A 56 -6.71 11.52 -16.25
N ARG A 57 -7.47 11.47 -15.18
CA ARG A 57 -7.26 12.28 -13.98
C ARG A 57 -6.50 11.57 -12.88
N LEU A 58 -6.70 10.26 -12.73
CA LEU A 58 -6.10 9.50 -11.63
C LEU A 58 -4.59 9.31 -11.88
N PRO A 59 -3.72 9.78 -10.97
CA PRO A 59 -2.28 9.56 -11.10
C PRO A 59 -1.93 8.07 -11.00
N ARG A 60 -0.79 7.69 -11.54
CA ARG A 60 -0.20 6.35 -11.32
C ARG A 60 0.68 6.41 -10.06
N PRO A 61 0.35 5.68 -9.00
CA PRO A 61 1.19 5.61 -7.81
C PRO A 61 2.37 4.68 -8.05
N SER A 62 3.47 4.91 -7.34
CA SER A 62 4.59 3.98 -7.27
C SER A 62 4.52 3.17 -5.97
N LEU A 63 4.88 1.90 -6.04
CA LEU A 63 5.09 1.04 -4.86
C LEU A 63 6.40 1.39 -4.16
N ASP A 64 7.45 1.71 -4.95
CA ASP A 64 8.79 1.97 -4.43
C ASP A 64 8.93 3.37 -3.83
N ALA A 65 8.17 4.35 -4.35
CA ALA A 65 8.24 5.74 -3.93
C ALA A 65 6.84 6.32 -3.68
N PRO A 66 6.17 5.97 -2.58
CA PRO A 66 4.86 6.52 -2.23
C PRO A 66 4.94 8.06 -2.13
N ASN A 67 4.08 8.77 -2.83
CA ASN A 67 4.10 10.22 -2.90
C ASN A 67 2.80 10.83 -2.38
N SER A 68 2.85 11.44 -1.20
CA SER A 68 1.70 12.08 -0.56
C SER A 68 1.21 13.36 -1.28
N ILE A 69 2.01 13.96 -2.16
CA ILE A 69 1.65 15.19 -2.90
C ILE A 69 0.42 14.95 -3.78
N LYS A 70 0.28 13.74 -4.34
CA LYS A 70 -0.85 13.36 -5.20
C LYS A 70 -2.09 12.89 -4.44
N TRP A 71 -2.05 12.79 -3.11
CA TRP A 71 -3.17 12.24 -2.31
C TRP A 71 -4.48 13.03 -2.44
N ASN A 72 -4.41 14.35 -2.64
CA ASN A 72 -5.62 15.15 -2.84
C ASN A 72 -6.38 14.74 -4.09
N VAL A 73 -5.68 14.46 -5.20
CA VAL A 73 -6.29 13.97 -6.44
C VAL A 73 -6.90 12.59 -6.22
N PHE A 74 -6.18 11.68 -5.57
CA PHE A 74 -6.73 10.36 -5.23
C PHE A 74 -7.96 10.46 -4.34
N LYS A 75 -7.96 11.34 -3.33
CA LYS A 75 -9.11 11.55 -2.44
C LYS A 75 -10.38 11.92 -3.21
N GLU A 76 -10.25 12.69 -4.28
CA GLU A 76 -11.35 13.09 -5.14
C GLU A 76 -11.84 11.92 -6.01
N TYR A 77 -10.94 11.15 -6.62
CA TYR A 77 -11.29 10.15 -7.64
C TYR A 77 -11.46 8.72 -7.12
N ILE A 78 -10.92 8.34 -5.96
CA ILE A 78 -11.09 6.99 -5.39
C ILE A 78 -12.57 6.57 -5.24
N PRO A 79 -13.52 7.41 -4.81
CA PRO A 79 -14.92 7.00 -4.78
C PRO A 79 -15.48 6.58 -6.13
N HIS A 80 -15.00 7.21 -7.21
CA HIS A 80 -15.38 6.85 -8.58
C HIS A 80 -14.75 5.53 -9.01
N VAL A 81 -13.46 5.28 -8.67
CA VAL A 81 -12.79 3.99 -8.93
C VAL A 81 -13.53 2.85 -8.23
N LEU A 82 -13.92 3.03 -6.97
CA LEU A 82 -14.71 2.04 -6.23
C LEU A 82 -16.10 1.82 -6.83
N THR A 83 -16.69 2.86 -7.40
CA THR A 83 -17.97 2.76 -8.12
C THR A 83 -17.81 1.98 -9.42
N ILE A 84 -16.78 2.28 -10.23
CA ILE A 84 -16.46 1.53 -11.45
C ILE A 84 -16.22 0.05 -11.12
N GLN A 85 -15.48 -0.26 -10.06
CA GLN A 85 -15.24 -1.63 -9.63
C GLN A 85 -16.55 -2.36 -9.28
N ARG A 86 -17.44 -1.72 -8.53
CA ARG A 86 -18.75 -2.29 -8.19
C ARG A 86 -19.60 -2.52 -9.44
N VAL A 87 -19.73 -1.52 -10.31
CA VAL A 87 -20.50 -1.63 -11.57
C VAL A 87 -19.96 -2.75 -12.46
N TYR A 88 -18.62 -2.86 -12.57
CA TYR A 88 -17.99 -3.96 -13.30
C TYR A 88 -18.38 -5.33 -12.73
N HIS A 89 -18.29 -5.47 -11.40
CA HIS A 89 -18.59 -6.73 -10.73
C HIS A 89 -20.07 -7.12 -10.86
N ASP A 90 -20.97 -6.15 -10.65
CA ASP A 90 -22.43 -6.36 -10.71
C ASP A 90 -22.90 -6.66 -12.14
N ALA A 91 -22.15 -6.20 -13.15
CA ALA A 91 -22.49 -6.38 -14.57
C ALA A 91 -21.82 -7.61 -15.25
N LEU A 92 -21.11 -8.44 -14.49
CA LEU A 92 -20.50 -9.65 -15.07
C LEU A 92 -21.55 -10.66 -15.54
N PRO A 93 -21.37 -11.31 -16.72
CA PRO A 93 -20.24 -11.19 -17.66
C PRO A 93 -20.44 -10.12 -18.76
N MET A 94 -21.43 -9.23 -18.67
CA MET A 94 -21.80 -8.29 -19.74
C MET A 94 -20.71 -7.27 -20.08
N ILE A 95 -19.95 -6.82 -19.07
CA ILE A 95 -18.81 -5.93 -19.29
C ILE A 95 -17.56 -6.78 -19.51
N LYS A 96 -16.97 -6.66 -20.69
CA LYS A 96 -15.73 -7.36 -21.04
C LYS A 96 -14.54 -6.75 -20.30
N PRO A 97 -13.65 -7.58 -19.71
CA PRO A 97 -12.44 -7.11 -19.08
C PRO A 97 -11.44 -6.55 -20.09
N PHE A 98 -10.58 -5.64 -19.65
CA PHE A 98 -9.44 -5.13 -20.42
C PHE A 98 -8.31 -4.70 -19.46
N VAL A 99 -7.06 -4.71 -19.94
CA VAL A 99 -5.85 -4.50 -19.13
C VAL A 99 -5.89 -3.13 -18.39
N GLY A 100 -6.31 -2.06 -19.08
CA GLY A 100 -6.38 -0.73 -18.47
C GLY A 100 -7.29 -0.67 -17.24
N LEU A 101 -8.33 -1.50 -17.17
CA LEU A 101 -9.19 -1.59 -15.98
C LEU A 101 -8.46 -2.24 -14.81
N ALA A 102 -7.65 -3.27 -15.06
CA ALA A 102 -6.79 -3.88 -14.04
C ALA A 102 -5.73 -2.88 -13.54
N GLU A 103 -5.12 -2.08 -14.44
CA GLU A 103 -4.22 -1.00 -14.05
C GLU A 103 -4.91 0.04 -13.16
N LEU A 104 -6.12 0.48 -13.50
CA LEU A 104 -6.88 1.44 -12.71
C LEU A 104 -7.15 0.92 -11.30
N PHE A 105 -7.54 -0.35 -11.19
CA PHE A 105 -7.81 -0.97 -9.90
C PHE A 105 -6.53 -1.20 -9.09
N ARG A 106 -5.42 -1.58 -9.75
CA ARG A 106 -4.11 -1.65 -9.11
C ARG A 106 -3.71 -0.28 -8.54
N ASP A 107 -3.86 0.80 -9.32
CA ASP A 107 -3.49 2.16 -8.89
C ASP A 107 -4.33 2.62 -7.68
N GLY A 108 -5.64 2.36 -7.71
CA GLY A 108 -6.52 2.62 -6.58
C GLY A 108 -6.14 1.80 -5.35
N GLY A 109 -5.85 0.50 -5.54
CA GLY A 109 -5.45 -0.42 -4.48
C GLY A 109 -4.13 -0.03 -3.80
N VAL A 110 -3.12 0.36 -4.58
CA VAL A 110 -1.82 0.86 -4.08
C VAL A 110 -2.01 2.14 -3.27
N HIS A 111 -2.81 3.10 -3.77
CA HIS A 111 -3.10 4.31 -2.99
C HIS A 111 -3.79 3.99 -1.67
N LEU A 112 -4.80 3.11 -1.67
CA LEU A 112 -5.51 2.73 -0.46
C LEU A 112 -4.62 1.99 0.54
N TRP A 113 -3.65 1.18 0.05
CA TRP A 113 -2.60 0.62 0.90
C TRP A 113 -1.77 1.71 1.58
N GLN A 114 -1.29 2.70 0.82
CA GLN A 114 -0.53 3.83 1.37
C GLN A 114 -1.31 4.62 2.43
N ARG A 115 -2.65 4.61 2.34
CA ARG A 115 -3.56 5.24 3.30
C ARG A 115 -3.96 4.35 4.46
N GLY A 116 -3.59 3.08 4.48
CA GLY A 116 -4.03 2.10 5.48
C GLY A 116 -5.53 1.76 5.40
N LEU A 117 -6.13 1.91 4.21
CA LEU A 117 -7.54 1.56 3.95
C LEU A 117 -7.60 0.15 3.33
N ILE A 118 -7.45 -0.85 4.20
CA ILE A 118 -7.10 -2.22 3.83
C ILE A 118 -8.20 -2.91 3.01
N TYR A 119 -9.45 -2.88 3.47
CA TYR A 119 -10.54 -3.63 2.85
C TYR A 119 -10.87 -3.16 1.43
N ASP A 120 -10.96 -1.85 1.23
CA ASP A 120 -11.22 -1.27 -0.09
C ASP A 120 -10.02 -1.49 -1.03
N GLY A 121 -8.80 -1.40 -0.49
CA GLY A 121 -7.57 -1.69 -1.24
C GLY A 121 -7.54 -3.14 -1.76
N LEU A 122 -7.81 -4.12 -0.89
CA LEU A 122 -7.87 -5.53 -1.28
C LEU A 122 -8.96 -5.81 -2.30
N ARG A 123 -10.14 -5.20 -2.15
CA ARG A 123 -11.22 -5.38 -3.11
C ARG A 123 -10.82 -4.94 -4.52
N LEU A 124 -10.12 -3.80 -4.65
CA LEU A 124 -9.60 -3.34 -5.93
C LEU A 124 -8.52 -4.27 -6.49
N LEU A 125 -7.54 -4.67 -5.67
CA LEU A 125 -6.44 -5.54 -6.12
C LEU A 125 -6.92 -6.93 -6.51
N ASN A 126 -7.85 -7.52 -5.78
CA ASN A 126 -8.47 -8.81 -6.15
C ASN A 126 -9.24 -8.71 -7.46
N SER A 127 -9.93 -7.58 -7.71
CA SER A 127 -10.60 -7.35 -8.99
C SER A 127 -9.60 -7.19 -10.13
N ALA A 128 -8.46 -6.52 -9.90
CA ALA A 128 -7.39 -6.39 -10.89
C ALA A 128 -6.77 -7.75 -11.25
N GLU A 129 -6.46 -8.59 -10.24
CA GLU A 129 -5.95 -9.94 -10.44
C GLU A 129 -6.94 -10.80 -11.25
N ALA A 130 -8.23 -10.80 -10.85
CA ALA A 130 -9.28 -11.55 -11.55
C ALA A 130 -9.48 -11.11 -13.02
N ILE A 131 -9.26 -9.83 -13.34
CA ILE A 131 -9.29 -9.34 -14.72
C ILE A 131 -8.14 -9.94 -15.53
N LEU A 132 -6.91 -9.89 -14.99
CA LEU A 132 -5.74 -10.47 -15.69
C LEU A 132 -5.86 -11.98 -15.89
N ASP A 133 -6.45 -12.68 -14.91
CA ASP A 133 -6.68 -14.12 -15.03
C ASP A 133 -7.70 -14.47 -16.14
N ARG A 134 -8.75 -13.63 -16.29
CA ARG A 134 -9.74 -13.80 -17.38
C ARG A 134 -9.20 -13.46 -18.75
N LEU A 135 -8.23 -12.55 -18.82
CA LEU A 135 -7.59 -12.15 -20.09
C LEU A 135 -6.50 -13.14 -20.52
N GLU A 136 -6.11 -14.07 -19.63
CA GLU A 136 -4.96 -14.97 -19.81
C GLU A 136 -3.69 -14.22 -20.25
N CYS A 137 -3.52 -13.00 -19.72
CA CYS A 137 -2.55 -12.02 -20.17
C CYS A 137 -1.26 -12.13 -19.36
N GLU A 138 -0.10 -12.17 -20.04
CA GLU A 138 1.23 -12.17 -19.43
C GLU A 138 1.73 -10.72 -19.16
N GLU A 139 0.94 -9.91 -18.46
CA GLU A 139 1.36 -8.58 -17.99
C GLU A 139 2.19 -8.73 -16.71
N ASP A 140 3.41 -9.26 -16.85
CA ASP A 140 4.28 -9.62 -15.72
C ASP A 140 4.48 -8.46 -14.72
N GLN A 141 4.74 -7.23 -15.21
CA GLN A 141 4.94 -6.08 -14.33
C GLN A 141 3.67 -5.72 -13.55
N LEU A 142 2.51 -5.74 -14.20
CA LEU A 142 1.23 -5.44 -13.54
C LEU A 142 0.88 -6.53 -12.50
N ARG A 143 1.14 -7.81 -12.81
CA ARG A 143 0.98 -8.92 -11.87
C ARG A 143 1.89 -8.79 -10.65
N ILE A 144 3.15 -8.41 -10.86
CA ILE A 144 4.11 -8.13 -9.78
C ILE A 144 3.56 -7.05 -8.85
N ASP A 145 3.13 -5.92 -9.40
CA ASP A 145 2.61 -4.80 -8.62
C ASP A 145 1.38 -5.20 -7.81
N ILE A 146 0.45 -5.96 -8.40
CA ILE A 146 -0.74 -6.48 -7.73
C ILE A 146 -0.35 -7.43 -6.60
N HIS A 147 0.57 -8.37 -6.84
CA HIS A 147 1.02 -9.31 -5.82
C HIS A 147 1.72 -8.61 -4.66
N ILE A 148 2.62 -7.64 -4.93
CA ILE A 148 3.30 -6.86 -3.88
C ILE A 148 2.27 -6.09 -3.04
N ALA A 149 1.40 -5.29 -3.69
CA ALA A 149 0.42 -4.48 -2.99
C ALA A 149 -0.54 -5.34 -2.16
N THR A 150 -1.00 -6.48 -2.71
CA THR A 150 -1.86 -7.42 -2.00
C THR A 150 -1.12 -8.03 -0.82
N ALA A 151 0.12 -8.50 -1.01
CA ALA A 151 0.93 -9.08 0.07
C ALA A 151 1.11 -8.10 1.23
N LEU A 152 1.41 -6.83 0.92
CA LEU A 152 1.56 -5.77 1.91
C LEU A 152 0.25 -5.48 2.67
N LEU A 153 -0.90 -5.53 1.99
CA LEU A 153 -2.20 -5.31 2.63
C LEU A 153 -2.61 -6.47 3.54
N ILE A 154 -2.46 -7.71 3.08
CA ILE A 154 -2.91 -8.88 3.86
C ILE A 154 -2.07 -9.13 5.12
N GLN A 155 -0.85 -8.60 5.19
CA GLN A 155 -0.04 -8.65 6.42
C GLN A 155 -0.75 -8.02 7.62
N TYR A 156 -1.66 -7.07 7.40
CA TYR A 156 -2.42 -6.41 8.46
C TYR A 156 -3.56 -7.26 9.05
N PHE A 157 -3.95 -8.36 8.39
CA PHE A 157 -4.98 -9.27 8.89
C PHE A 157 -4.49 -10.30 9.93
N GLY A 158 -3.22 -10.22 10.31
CA GLY A 158 -2.65 -11.06 11.35
C GLY A 158 -2.06 -12.38 10.84
N ILE A 159 -1.82 -13.31 11.77
CA ILE A 159 -1.02 -14.51 11.55
C ILE A 159 -1.60 -15.43 10.46
N SER A 160 -2.93 -15.55 10.39
CA SER A 160 -3.61 -16.43 9.43
C SER A 160 -3.32 -16.09 7.96
N HIS A 161 -2.99 -14.84 7.66
CA HIS A 161 -2.75 -14.37 6.28
C HIS A 161 -1.25 -14.26 5.92
N ARG A 162 -0.37 -14.49 6.88
CA ARG A 162 1.08 -14.40 6.64
C ARG A 162 1.56 -15.42 5.59
N ALA A 163 0.99 -16.62 5.58
CA ALA A 163 1.34 -17.64 4.60
C ALA A 163 1.00 -17.21 3.17
N GLU A 164 -0.17 -16.60 2.96
CA GLU A 164 -0.56 -16.04 1.67
C GLU A 164 0.37 -14.88 1.27
N SER A 165 0.67 -13.94 2.18
CA SER A 165 1.60 -12.85 1.93
C SER A 165 2.97 -13.38 1.48
N ARG A 166 3.53 -14.35 2.20
CA ARG A 166 4.80 -14.99 1.81
C ARG A 166 4.73 -15.62 0.42
N ASN A 167 3.65 -16.34 0.12
CA ASN A 167 3.49 -16.98 -1.19
C ASN A 167 3.40 -15.94 -2.32
N ARG A 168 2.79 -14.79 -2.09
CA ARG A 168 2.73 -13.70 -3.07
C ARG A 168 4.10 -13.07 -3.31
N PHE A 169 4.88 -12.81 -2.27
CA PHE A 169 6.27 -12.34 -2.44
C PHE A 169 7.16 -13.38 -3.13
N TRP A 170 6.95 -14.67 -2.83
CA TRP A 170 7.64 -15.75 -3.55
C TRP A 170 7.30 -15.75 -5.04
N LYS A 171 6.03 -15.62 -5.42
CA LYS A 171 5.61 -15.50 -6.83
C LYS A 171 6.25 -14.30 -7.51
N VAL A 172 6.29 -13.14 -6.85
CA VAL A 172 6.98 -11.95 -7.36
C VAL A 172 8.44 -12.25 -7.64
N LEU A 173 9.14 -12.86 -6.69
CA LEU A 173 10.54 -13.23 -6.86
C LEU A 173 10.76 -14.17 -8.04
N GLN A 174 9.91 -15.20 -8.19
CA GLN A 174 9.97 -16.13 -9.34
C GLN A 174 9.79 -15.42 -10.68
N ILE A 175 8.83 -14.48 -10.79
CA ILE A 175 8.62 -13.70 -12.01
C ILE A 175 9.86 -12.84 -12.29
N ARG A 176 10.42 -12.17 -11.28
CA ARG A 176 11.62 -11.34 -11.43
C ARG A 176 12.85 -12.15 -11.81
N GLU A 177 13.05 -13.34 -11.24
CA GLU A 177 14.13 -14.25 -11.61
C GLU A 177 13.98 -14.76 -13.06
N LYS A 178 12.74 -15.08 -13.49
CA LYS A 178 12.45 -15.41 -14.88
C LYS A 178 12.85 -14.27 -15.83
N LEU A 179 12.39 -13.05 -15.53
CA LEU A 179 12.72 -11.87 -16.35
C LEU A 179 14.23 -11.60 -16.37
N ALA A 180 14.90 -11.66 -15.22
CA ALA A 180 16.36 -11.49 -15.13
C ALA A 180 17.10 -12.56 -15.96
N SER A 181 16.63 -13.82 -15.95
CA SER A 181 17.23 -14.89 -16.75
C SER A 181 17.06 -14.67 -18.26
N GLN A 182 15.94 -14.08 -18.69
CA GLN A 182 15.67 -13.72 -20.08
C GLN A 182 16.56 -12.58 -20.58
N ILE A 183 16.81 -11.58 -19.73
CA ILE A 183 17.73 -10.47 -20.03
C ILE A 183 19.17 -10.99 -20.11
N GLY A 184 19.54 -11.91 -19.24
CA GLY A 184 20.88 -12.48 -19.08
C GLY A 184 21.82 -11.56 -18.28
N PRO A 185 22.77 -12.13 -17.51
CA PRO A 185 23.61 -11.37 -16.56
C PRO A 185 24.42 -10.23 -17.18
N ALA A 186 24.84 -10.39 -18.44
CA ALA A 186 25.67 -9.39 -19.14
C ALA A 186 24.86 -8.15 -19.61
N ASN A 187 23.53 -8.26 -19.70
CA ASN A 187 22.66 -7.22 -20.20
C ASN A 187 21.80 -6.57 -19.10
N MET A 188 21.86 -7.09 -17.86
CA MET A 188 21.11 -6.52 -16.73
C MET A 188 21.61 -5.11 -16.41
N THR A 189 20.68 -4.17 -16.35
CA THR A 189 20.97 -2.81 -15.87
C THR A 189 21.04 -2.79 -14.34
N LYS A 190 21.60 -1.70 -13.78
CA LYS A 190 21.56 -1.46 -12.33
C LYS A 190 20.13 -1.48 -11.80
N ASP A 191 19.16 -0.91 -12.52
CA ASP A 191 17.76 -0.87 -12.11
C ASP A 191 17.12 -2.27 -12.10
N ASP A 192 17.46 -3.15 -13.05
CA ASP A 192 17.02 -4.55 -13.06
C ASP A 192 17.56 -5.30 -11.84
N GLU A 193 18.84 -5.12 -11.53
CA GLU A 193 19.47 -5.71 -10.34
C GLU A 193 18.84 -5.18 -9.05
N MET A 194 18.59 -3.86 -8.94
CA MET A 194 17.92 -3.25 -7.77
C MET A 194 16.52 -3.81 -7.58
N THR A 195 15.77 -3.95 -8.66
CA THR A 195 14.41 -4.49 -8.63
C THR A 195 14.40 -5.95 -8.16
N LEU A 196 15.35 -6.75 -8.61
CA LEU A 196 15.50 -8.14 -8.14
C LEU A 196 15.91 -8.19 -6.65
N CYS A 197 16.86 -7.35 -6.22
CA CYS A 197 17.24 -7.24 -4.82
C CYS A 197 16.09 -6.78 -3.92
N ASN A 198 15.27 -5.84 -4.37
CA ASN A 198 14.09 -5.41 -3.63
C ASN A 198 13.11 -6.58 -3.42
N SER A 199 12.85 -7.37 -4.47
CA SER A 199 11.98 -8.54 -4.38
C SER A 199 12.55 -9.63 -3.45
N LEU A 200 13.87 -9.82 -3.44
CA LEU A 200 14.56 -10.69 -2.49
C LEU A 200 14.40 -10.18 -1.05
N ALA A 201 14.58 -8.88 -0.81
CA ALA A 201 14.43 -8.27 0.51
C ALA A 201 12.97 -8.37 1.02
N ASP A 202 11.99 -8.18 0.15
CA ASP A 202 10.57 -8.33 0.48
C ASP A 202 10.23 -9.77 0.85
N TYR A 203 10.77 -10.76 0.14
CA TYR A 203 10.64 -12.16 0.50
C TYR A 203 11.33 -12.47 1.83
N GLY A 204 12.53 -11.92 2.06
CA GLY A 204 13.22 -12.00 3.35
C GLY A 204 12.38 -11.41 4.50
N ASN A 205 11.71 -10.28 4.27
CA ASN A 205 10.80 -9.69 5.26
C ASN A 205 9.60 -10.62 5.55
N ALA A 206 9.05 -11.28 4.53
CA ALA A 206 8.01 -12.27 4.74
C ALA A 206 8.50 -13.47 5.57
N LEU A 207 9.75 -13.91 5.41
CA LEU A 207 10.36 -14.94 6.27
C LEU A 207 10.49 -14.48 7.73
N LEU A 208 10.90 -13.22 7.97
CA LEU A 208 10.97 -12.65 9.32
C LEU A 208 9.63 -12.70 10.06
N GLN A 209 8.51 -12.52 9.37
CA GLN A 209 7.17 -12.59 9.96
C GLN A 209 6.80 -14.00 10.45
N PHE A 210 7.54 -15.02 10.01
CA PHE A 210 7.46 -16.41 10.52
C PHE A 210 8.58 -16.75 11.50
N ASN A 211 9.31 -15.76 12.00
CA ASN A 211 10.49 -15.94 12.83
C ASN A 211 11.64 -16.71 12.14
N ASN A 212 11.60 -16.81 10.80
CA ASN A 212 12.64 -17.49 10.01
C ASN A 212 13.83 -16.54 9.72
N TYR A 213 14.31 -15.87 10.78
CA TYR A 213 15.40 -14.89 10.66
C TYR A 213 16.71 -15.52 10.16
N LYS A 214 16.95 -16.81 10.46
CA LYS A 214 18.13 -17.54 9.97
C LYS A 214 18.16 -17.71 8.45
N GLU A 215 16.99 -17.78 7.81
CA GLU A 215 16.87 -17.82 6.35
C GLU A 215 16.85 -16.43 5.75
N ALA A 216 16.28 -15.44 6.45
CA ALA A 216 16.16 -14.07 5.98
C ALA A 216 17.51 -13.32 6.01
N GLU A 217 18.33 -13.51 7.05
CA GLU A 217 19.60 -12.79 7.22
C GLU A 217 20.57 -12.93 6.05
N PRO A 218 20.85 -14.15 5.50
CA PRO A 218 21.68 -14.32 4.32
C PRO A 218 21.15 -13.59 3.07
N ILE A 219 19.83 -13.49 2.94
CA ILE A 219 19.18 -12.75 1.83
C ILE A 219 19.53 -11.27 1.93
N TYR A 220 19.41 -10.68 3.12
CA TYR A 220 19.74 -9.26 3.32
C TYR A 220 21.24 -8.99 3.13
N GLN A 221 22.10 -9.89 3.57
CA GLN A 221 23.55 -9.77 3.35
C GLN A 221 23.89 -9.82 1.85
N LYS A 222 23.22 -10.69 1.08
CA LYS A 222 23.37 -10.73 -0.38
C LYS A 222 22.93 -9.42 -1.03
N CYS A 223 21.80 -8.84 -0.61
CA CYS A 223 21.34 -7.54 -1.09
C CYS A 223 22.33 -6.43 -0.73
N HIS A 224 22.84 -6.42 0.50
CA HIS A 224 23.82 -5.44 0.96
C HIS A 224 25.12 -5.47 0.16
N ALA A 225 25.62 -6.65 -0.16
CA ALA A 225 26.80 -6.79 -1.00
C ALA A 225 26.60 -6.17 -2.41
N LYS A 226 25.37 -6.20 -2.94
CA LYS A 226 25.02 -5.48 -4.17
C LYS A 226 24.94 -3.97 -3.95
N TYR A 227 24.30 -3.51 -2.86
CA TYR A 227 24.21 -2.09 -2.53
C TYR A 227 25.59 -1.43 -2.46
N GLN A 228 26.58 -2.11 -1.84
CA GLN A 228 27.97 -1.63 -1.78
C GLN A 228 28.63 -1.46 -3.16
N GLN A 229 28.18 -2.21 -4.18
CA GLN A 229 28.66 -2.04 -5.56
C GLN A 229 27.98 -0.87 -6.28
N TRP A 230 26.77 -0.50 -5.87
CA TRP A 230 25.98 0.52 -6.57
C TRP A 230 26.20 1.93 -6.06
N GLY A 231 26.64 2.09 -4.83
CA GLY A 231 26.89 3.41 -4.23
C GLY A 231 27.08 3.37 -2.73
N THR A 232 27.39 4.54 -2.22
CA THR A 232 27.51 4.79 -0.77
C THR A 232 26.15 4.86 -0.10
N GLU A 233 26.16 4.83 1.23
CA GLU A 233 24.93 4.98 2.03
C GLU A 233 24.24 6.34 1.80
N GLU A 234 24.99 7.37 1.45
CA GLU A 234 24.44 8.69 1.11
C GLU A 234 23.77 8.72 -0.27
N GLU A 235 24.30 8.00 -1.24
CA GLU A 235 23.79 7.99 -2.62
C GLU A 235 22.53 7.14 -2.79
N ILE A 236 22.47 6.00 -2.09
CA ILE A 236 21.33 5.06 -2.14
C ILE A 236 20.77 4.83 -0.74
N HIS A 237 20.54 5.94 -0.02
CA HIS A 237 20.14 5.93 1.38
C HIS A 237 18.87 5.14 1.68
N PHE A 238 17.95 5.01 0.70
CA PHE A 238 16.71 4.26 0.89
C PHE A 238 16.94 2.75 0.96
N GLU A 239 17.80 2.21 0.11
CA GLU A 239 18.18 0.80 0.10
C GLU A 239 18.93 0.43 1.38
N TYR A 240 19.83 1.27 1.82
CA TYR A 240 20.51 1.10 3.12
C TYR A 240 19.56 1.26 4.31
N ALA A 241 18.55 2.13 4.22
CA ALA A 241 17.53 2.23 5.25
C ALA A 241 16.77 0.91 5.39
N LYS A 242 16.33 0.31 4.27
CA LYS A 242 15.65 -1.00 4.26
C LYS A 242 16.55 -2.10 4.83
N PHE A 243 17.81 -2.16 4.40
CA PHE A 243 18.78 -3.12 4.91
C PHE A 243 18.96 -3.01 6.42
N ASN A 244 19.26 -1.81 6.93
CA ASN A 244 19.43 -1.56 8.36
C ASN A 244 18.18 -1.91 9.16
N HIS A 245 16.99 -1.59 8.64
CA HIS A 245 15.72 -1.93 9.25
C HIS A 245 15.52 -3.44 9.39
N HIS A 246 15.74 -4.21 8.32
CA HIS A 246 15.57 -5.66 8.35
C HIS A 246 16.64 -6.35 9.20
N MET A 247 17.88 -5.88 9.14
CA MET A 247 18.96 -6.40 10.00
C MET A 247 18.75 -6.08 11.47
N ALA A 248 18.07 -4.95 11.79
CA ALA A 248 17.69 -4.65 13.17
C ALA A 248 16.78 -5.75 13.75
N PHE A 249 15.80 -6.24 12.99
CA PHE A 249 14.97 -7.38 13.41
C PHE A 249 15.77 -8.68 13.55
N CYS A 250 16.68 -8.97 12.61
CA CYS A 250 17.56 -10.13 12.75
C CYS A 250 18.38 -10.06 14.05
N ARG A 251 18.97 -8.89 14.36
CA ARG A 251 19.69 -8.68 15.63
C ARG A 251 18.80 -8.82 16.85
N MET A 252 17.58 -8.31 16.80
CA MET A 252 16.60 -8.47 17.88
C MET A 252 16.29 -9.95 18.14
N TYR A 253 16.10 -10.78 17.09
CA TYR A 253 15.90 -12.22 17.23
C TYR A 253 17.13 -12.97 17.74
N HIS A 254 18.33 -12.42 17.58
CA HIS A 254 19.56 -12.90 18.21
C HIS A 254 19.78 -12.32 19.62
N GLU A 255 18.80 -11.59 20.17
CA GLU A 255 18.85 -10.93 21.49
C GLU A 255 19.94 -9.83 21.59
N ASP A 256 20.54 -9.42 20.47
CA ASP A 256 21.43 -8.25 20.40
C ASP A 256 20.61 -6.96 20.31
N PHE A 257 19.92 -6.59 21.39
CA PHE A 257 19.05 -5.41 21.42
C PHE A 257 19.83 -4.11 21.20
N LYS A 258 21.08 -4.00 21.67
CA LYS A 258 21.90 -2.80 21.45
C LYS A 258 22.23 -2.60 19.96
N GLY A 259 22.63 -3.68 19.30
CA GLY A 259 22.86 -3.67 17.86
C GLY A 259 21.58 -3.42 17.06
N ALA A 260 20.47 -4.02 17.47
CA ALA A 260 19.16 -3.85 16.85
C ALA A 260 18.68 -2.39 16.92
N ILE A 261 18.73 -1.75 18.09
CA ILE A 261 18.34 -0.34 18.28
C ILE A 261 19.19 0.57 17.43
N ARG A 262 20.52 0.41 17.44
CA ARG A 262 21.45 1.22 16.63
C ARG A 262 21.14 1.13 15.12
N LEU A 263 20.90 -0.08 14.61
CA LEU A 263 20.53 -0.28 13.20
C LEU A 263 19.15 0.33 12.88
N ALA A 264 18.18 0.19 13.75
CA ALA A 264 16.86 0.77 13.58
C ALA A 264 16.89 2.32 13.63
N GLU A 265 17.67 2.91 14.53
CA GLU A 265 17.89 4.36 14.58
C GLU A 265 18.55 4.86 13.27
N ARG A 266 19.57 4.15 12.76
CA ARG A 266 20.18 4.49 11.47
C ARG A 266 19.19 4.37 10.31
N ALA A 267 18.35 3.33 10.31
CA ALA A 267 17.31 3.17 9.31
C ALA A 267 16.31 4.34 9.33
N VAL A 268 15.89 4.80 10.53
CA VAL A 268 15.02 5.97 10.67
C VAL A 268 15.69 7.25 10.16
N GLU A 269 16.96 7.46 10.46
CA GLU A 269 17.72 8.60 9.95
C GLU A 269 17.74 8.63 8.43
N LEU A 270 18.12 7.51 7.79
CA LEU A 270 18.24 7.40 6.35
C LEU A 270 16.87 7.56 5.65
N VAL A 271 15.81 6.89 6.14
CA VAL A 271 14.48 7.00 5.53
C VAL A 271 13.88 8.40 5.70
N SER A 272 14.25 9.14 6.74
CA SER A 272 13.75 10.51 6.95
C SER A 272 14.26 11.51 5.91
N ARG A 273 15.30 11.16 5.15
CA ARG A 273 15.80 11.94 4.01
C ARG A 273 14.88 11.84 2.79
N GLN A 274 13.98 10.86 2.74
CA GLN A 274 12.96 10.72 1.69
C GLN A 274 11.88 11.80 1.84
N THR A 275 11.85 12.73 0.91
CA THR A 275 10.83 13.78 0.90
C THR A 275 9.46 13.24 0.47
N GLY A 276 8.38 13.76 1.09
CA GLY A 276 7.02 13.40 0.70
C GLY A 276 6.53 12.04 1.23
N GLN A 277 7.26 11.37 2.12
CA GLN A 277 6.92 10.05 2.65
C GLN A 277 6.80 10.00 4.19
N PRO A 278 6.01 10.87 4.83
CA PRO A 278 5.94 10.92 6.28
C PRO A 278 5.42 9.61 6.91
N GLN A 279 4.52 8.90 6.25
CA GLN A 279 4.01 7.61 6.75
C GLN A 279 5.08 6.52 6.75
N LEU A 280 5.97 6.50 5.78
CA LEU A 280 7.08 5.55 5.73
C LEU A 280 8.04 5.79 6.90
N THR A 281 8.43 7.05 7.15
CA THR A 281 9.27 7.42 8.30
C THR A 281 8.61 7.01 9.62
N LEU A 282 7.29 7.24 9.76
CA LEU A 282 6.54 6.85 10.95
C LEU A 282 6.45 5.32 11.12
N ARG A 283 6.43 4.57 10.03
CA ARG A 283 6.50 3.10 10.08
C ARG A 283 7.85 2.64 10.65
N PHE A 284 8.96 3.15 10.14
CA PHE A 284 10.30 2.80 10.66
C PHE A 284 10.47 3.20 12.14
N LYS A 285 9.95 4.38 12.54
CA LYS A 285 9.93 4.78 13.96
C LYS A 285 9.09 3.84 14.82
N PHE A 286 7.95 3.38 14.30
CA PHE A 286 7.09 2.43 15.00
C PHE A 286 7.82 1.11 15.25
N ASP A 287 8.52 0.59 14.23
CA ASP A 287 9.28 -0.64 14.34
C ASP A 287 10.48 -0.48 15.29
N LEU A 288 11.16 0.68 15.30
CA LEU A 288 12.17 1.01 16.31
C LEU A 288 11.59 0.98 17.72
N ALA A 289 10.40 1.57 17.93
CA ALA A 289 9.74 1.55 19.24
C ALA A 289 9.38 0.11 19.69
N CYS A 290 9.02 -0.77 18.73
CA CYS A 290 8.81 -2.20 19.04
C CYS A 290 10.10 -2.89 19.46
N ILE A 291 11.24 -2.60 18.84
CA ILE A 291 12.55 -3.15 19.22
C ILE A 291 12.97 -2.64 20.61
N ILE A 292 12.74 -1.34 20.91
CA ILE A 292 13.00 -0.75 22.24
C ILE A 292 12.10 -1.43 23.30
N LEU A 293 10.84 -1.68 22.98
CA LEU A 293 9.92 -2.39 23.88
C LEU A 293 10.45 -3.79 24.22
N GLN A 294 10.90 -4.54 23.20
CA GLN A 294 11.46 -5.89 23.38
C GLN A 294 12.79 -5.88 24.16
N SER A 295 13.54 -4.78 24.14
CA SER A 295 14.74 -4.62 24.97
C SER A 295 14.44 -4.38 26.45
N GLY A 296 13.18 -4.17 26.84
CA GLY A 296 12.74 -3.91 28.19
C GLY A 296 12.66 -2.43 28.58
N ASP A 297 13.03 -1.50 27.71
CA ASP A 297 12.91 -0.06 27.97
C ASP A 297 11.49 0.45 27.67
N LEU A 298 10.57 0.11 28.59
CA LEU A 298 9.12 0.35 28.42
C LEU A 298 8.78 1.85 28.33
N GLU A 299 9.42 2.68 29.15
CA GLU A 299 9.15 4.13 29.17
C GLU A 299 9.60 4.81 27.87
N LYS A 300 10.81 4.49 27.37
CA LYS A 300 11.30 5.03 26.11
C LYS A 300 10.43 4.57 24.94
N ALA A 301 10.02 3.30 24.92
CA ALA A 301 9.14 2.77 23.89
C ALA A 301 7.79 3.50 23.87
N LEU A 302 7.16 3.70 25.03
CA LEU A 302 5.89 4.41 25.18
C LEU A 302 6.01 5.86 24.68
N GLU A 303 7.08 6.56 25.06
CA GLU A 303 7.26 7.95 24.63
C GLU A 303 7.37 8.07 23.09
N VAL A 304 8.14 7.18 22.45
CA VAL A 304 8.23 7.13 20.98
C VAL A 304 6.87 6.82 20.36
N GLN A 305 6.10 5.87 20.91
CA GLN A 305 4.77 5.52 20.39
C GLN A 305 3.77 6.69 20.50
N LYS A 306 3.82 7.48 21.57
CA LYS A 306 2.99 8.69 21.74
C LYS A 306 3.32 9.75 20.67
N GLN A 307 4.60 9.95 20.38
CA GLN A 307 5.04 10.87 19.32
C GLN A 307 4.54 10.41 17.94
N ILE A 308 4.60 9.11 17.66
CA ILE A 308 4.10 8.52 16.41
C ILE A 308 2.59 8.70 16.31
N LEU A 309 1.82 8.41 17.37
CA LEU A 309 0.38 8.60 17.39
C LEU A 309 0.01 10.05 17.08
N LYS A 310 0.65 11.02 17.76
CA LYS A 310 0.45 12.46 17.52
C LYS A 310 0.69 12.83 16.06
N ALA A 311 1.79 12.34 15.48
CA ALA A 311 2.13 12.60 14.07
C ALA A 311 1.13 11.96 13.09
N ARG A 312 0.70 10.71 13.33
CA ARG A 312 -0.30 10.03 12.51
C ARG A 312 -1.66 10.73 12.55
N LEU A 313 -2.09 11.20 13.70
CA LEU A 313 -3.31 12.01 13.86
C LEU A 313 -3.23 13.32 13.08
N SER A 314 -2.09 14.01 13.12
CA SER A 314 -1.87 15.23 12.33
C SER A 314 -1.94 14.97 10.82
N LEU A 315 -1.39 13.85 10.33
CA LEU A 315 -1.45 13.48 8.92
C LEU A 315 -2.85 13.03 8.48
N GLN A 316 -3.64 12.46 9.38
CA GLN A 316 -5.00 12.03 9.10
C GLN A 316 -5.95 13.22 8.91
N GLY A 317 -5.75 14.31 9.66
CA GLY A 317 -6.68 15.45 9.67
C GLY A 317 -8.09 15.02 10.08
N ASN A 318 -9.11 15.57 9.40
CA ASN A 318 -10.53 15.23 9.63
C ASN A 318 -11.00 13.98 8.84
N GLY A 319 -10.07 13.18 8.32
CA GLY A 319 -10.38 11.97 7.56
C GLY A 319 -10.81 10.79 8.44
N LYS A 320 -11.22 9.68 7.77
CA LYS A 320 -11.51 8.42 8.47
C LYS A 320 -10.26 7.90 9.17
N MET A 321 -10.45 7.28 10.33
CA MET A 321 -9.39 6.63 11.07
C MET A 321 -8.75 5.52 10.21
N THR A 322 -7.42 5.56 10.09
CA THR A 322 -6.66 4.59 9.31
C THR A 322 -6.18 3.44 10.19
N TYR A 323 -5.85 2.31 9.58
CA TYR A 323 -5.22 1.20 10.29
C TYR A 323 -3.97 1.64 11.06
N PHE A 324 -3.13 2.48 10.46
CA PHE A 324 -1.90 2.96 11.11
C PHE A 324 -2.18 3.79 12.37
N THR A 325 -3.24 4.59 12.35
CA THR A 325 -3.66 5.36 13.52
C THR A 325 -4.18 4.44 14.62
N LEU A 326 -5.03 3.46 14.27
CA LEU A 326 -5.51 2.43 15.20
C LEU A 326 -4.36 1.61 15.82
N GLN A 327 -3.39 1.21 14.99
CA GLN A 327 -2.19 0.52 15.45
C GLN A 327 -1.41 1.35 16.49
N SER A 328 -1.30 2.68 16.29
CA SER A 328 -0.64 3.55 17.27
C SER A 328 -1.42 3.69 18.56
N TYR A 329 -2.75 3.80 18.51
CA TYR A 329 -3.59 3.79 19.71
C TYR A 329 -3.40 2.51 20.51
N TYR A 330 -3.45 1.36 19.82
CA TYR A 330 -3.21 0.08 20.48
C TYR A 330 -1.82 0.00 21.12
N ALA A 331 -0.77 0.43 20.41
CA ALA A 331 0.61 0.41 20.93
C ALA A 331 0.79 1.31 22.17
N VAL A 332 0.18 2.50 22.20
CA VAL A 332 0.22 3.39 23.35
C VAL A 332 -0.55 2.80 24.52
N GLY A 333 -1.76 2.25 24.29
CA GLY A 333 -2.55 1.59 25.33
C GLY A 333 -1.85 0.37 25.92
N ALA A 334 -1.22 -0.46 25.07
CA ALA A 334 -0.41 -1.60 25.51
C ALA A 334 0.82 -1.14 26.32
N GLY A 335 1.50 -0.07 25.89
CA GLY A 335 2.63 0.50 26.61
C GLY A 335 2.25 0.97 28.03
N TYR A 336 1.13 1.66 28.18
CA TYR A 336 0.60 2.01 29.51
C TYR A 336 0.27 0.79 30.36
N SER A 337 -0.35 -0.23 29.76
CA SER A 337 -0.69 -1.50 30.45
C SER A 337 0.56 -2.22 30.94
N HIS A 338 1.61 -2.29 30.14
CA HIS A 338 2.90 -2.90 30.54
C HIS A 338 3.58 -2.17 31.71
N LEU A 339 3.36 -0.85 31.82
CA LEU A 339 3.85 -0.04 32.94
C LEU A 339 2.94 -0.06 34.16
N GLY A 340 1.84 -0.82 34.16
CA GLY A 340 0.84 -0.85 35.23
C GLY A 340 -0.03 0.42 35.32
N ARG A 341 0.03 1.31 34.36
CA ARG A 341 -0.72 2.58 34.27
C ARG A 341 -2.08 2.35 33.65
N LEU A 342 -2.95 1.63 34.36
CA LEU A 342 -4.21 1.09 33.81
C LEU A 342 -5.24 2.19 33.49
N GLU A 343 -5.31 3.27 34.26
CA GLU A 343 -6.22 4.39 34.01
C GLU A 343 -5.90 5.09 32.68
N GLU A 344 -4.61 5.34 32.41
CA GLU A 344 -4.19 5.93 31.14
C GLU A 344 -4.38 4.95 29.97
N ALA A 345 -4.17 3.65 30.21
CA ALA A 345 -4.43 2.62 29.19
C ALA A 345 -5.91 2.58 28.79
N GLU A 346 -6.83 2.75 29.76
CA GLU A 346 -8.27 2.76 29.51
C GLU A 346 -8.71 4.03 28.76
N TYR A 347 -8.12 5.18 29.08
CA TYR A 347 -8.39 6.44 28.38
C TYR A 347 -8.01 6.43 26.90
N VAL A 348 -7.02 5.61 26.51
CA VAL A 348 -6.54 5.47 25.12
C VAL A 348 -7.35 4.44 24.31
N ARG A 349 -8.24 3.66 24.97
CA ARG A 349 -9.14 2.72 24.24
C ARG A 349 -10.12 3.51 23.35
N VAL A 350 -10.07 3.23 22.05
CA VAL A 350 -10.97 3.77 21.02
C VAL A 350 -12.17 2.86 20.84
#